data_3871c23377b48ecde1f09341d6d2997f
#
_entry.id   3871c23377b48ecde1f09341d6d2997f
#
_cell.length_a   1.000
_cell.length_b   1.000
_cell.length_c   1.000
_cell.angle_alpha   90.00
_cell.angle_beta   90.00
_cell.angle_gamma   90.00
#
_symmetry.space_group_name_H-M   'P 1'
#
loop_
_entity.id
_entity.type
_entity.pdbx_description
1 polymer ?
#
loop_
_entity_poly.entity_id
_entity_poly.type
_entity_poly.pdbx_seq_one_letter_code
_entity_poly.pdbx_strand_id
1 'polypeptide(L)'
;MTDKGYCSTKSLYYYGVKLHALAFRRLDKIPFPEEIQITPASVNDLTVFKEAWSEKTNRNFFGDKIYNNLDFFTELEQKKNSIMMTPIKGIKGQCQEIKNRDKAANDLFSTAVSRVRQPIEAFFSWLIQRTDIQRASKVRSAKGLLIHIFGKIASAFINLTF
;
A
#
# COMPACT_ATOMS: atom_id res chain seq x y z
N MET A 1 -14.95 12.47 6.47
CA MET A 1 -13.75 11.71 6.88
C MET A 1 -13.93 10.19 6.77
N THR A 2 -15.07 9.62 7.13
CA THR A 2 -15.40 8.19 6.88
C THR A 2 -16.20 8.06 5.61
N ASP A 3 -16.01 6.98 4.83
CA ASP A 3 -16.73 6.73 3.59
C ASP A 3 -16.84 5.24 3.32
N LYS A 4 -17.61 4.87 2.28
CA LYS A 4 -17.80 3.50 1.83
C LYS A 4 -16.61 3.05 1.00
N GLY A 5 -15.92 2.02 1.45
CA GLY A 5 -14.84 1.34 0.73
C GLY A 5 -15.22 -0.06 0.30
N TYR A 6 -14.45 -0.63 -0.60
CA TYR A 6 -14.59 -2.02 -1.05
C TYR A 6 -13.30 -2.79 -0.80
N CYS A 7 -13.42 -3.93 -0.12
CA CYS A 7 -12.32 -4.86 0.09
C CYS A 7 -12.41 -6.00 -0.93
N SER A 8 -11.55 -5.99 -1.93
CA SER A 8 -11.53 -6.99 -3.01
C SER A 8 -11.22 -8.41 -2.49
N THR A 9 -10.33 -8.53 -1.53
CA THR A 9 -9.93 -9.82 -0.95
C THR A 9 -11.08 -10.51 -0.20
N LYS A 10 -11.95 -9.73 0.45
CA LYS A 10 -13.10 -10.25 1.20
C LYS A 10 -14.42 -10.11 0.42
N SER A 11 -14.39 -9.52 -0.78
CA SER A 11 -15.54 -9.25 -1.62
C SER A 11 -16.68 -8.54 -0.89
N LEU A 12 -16.33 -7.60 0.01
CA LEU A 12 -17.33 -6.89 0.82
C LEU A 12 -17.09 -5.37 0.86
N TYR A 13 -18.18 -4.66 1.03
CA TYR A 13 -18.16 -3.23 1.33
C TYR A 13 -18.02 -3.01 2.84
N TYR A 14 -17.27 -1.98 3.20
CA TYR A 14 -17.17 -1.52 4.58
C TYR A 14 -17.31 0.01 4.63
N TYR A 15 -17.63 0.54 5.78
CA TYR A 15 -17.69 1.98 6.02
C TYR A 15 -16.64 2.36 7.05
N GLY A 16 -15.79 3.33 6.71
CA GLY A 16 -14.74 3.73 7.64
C GLY A 16 -13.61 4.52 6.99
N VAL A 17 -12.41 4.25 7.44
CA VAL A 17 -11.16 4.85 6.96
C VAL A 17 -10.21 3.77 6.46
N LYS A 18 -9.27 4.18 5.62
CA LYS A 18 -8.21 3.33 5.08
C LYS A 18 -6.85 3.83 5.57
N LEU A 19 -6.01 2.90 5.98
CA LEU A 19 -4.64 3.17 6.38
C LEU A 19 -3.71 2.89 5.21
N HIS A 20 -2.91 3.88 4.84
CA HIS A 20 -1.85 3.76 3.85
C HIS A 20 -0.50 3.93 4.55
N ALA A 21 0.49 3.17 4.14
CA ALA A 21 1.83 3.25 4.72
C ALA A 21 2.89 3.28 3.63
N LEU A 22 3.81 4.23 3.75
CA LEU A 22 5.10 4.22 3.09
C LEU A 22 6.13 3.73 4.09
N ALA A 23 6.89 2.68 3.75
CA ALA A 23 7.80 2.06 4.68
C ALA A 23 9.16 1.74 4.05
N PHE A 24 10.22 1.86 4.84
CA PHE A 24 11.54 1.37 4.49
C PHE A 24 11.61 -0.14 4.62
N ARG A 25 12.10 -0.79 3.58
CA ARG A 25 12.45 -2.21 3.67
C ARG A 25 13.60 -2.41 4.65
N ARG A 26 13.44 -3.37 5.56
CA ARG A 26 14.50 -3.87 6.44
C ARG A 26 14.77 -5.33 6.12
N LEU A 27 16.03 -5.73 6.07
CA LEU A 27 16.40 -7.13 5.83
C LEU A 27 15.96 -7.98 7.04
N ASP A 28 15.26 -9.07 6.77
CA ASP A 28 14.77 -10.05 7.76
C ASP A 28 13.97 -9.47 8.94
N LYS A 29 13.42 -8.25 8.77
CA LYS A 29 12.58 -7.58 9.76
C LYS A 29 11.33 -6.99 9.11
N ILE A 30 10.33 -6.74 9.93
CA ILE A 30 9.15 -5.98 9.53
C ILE A 30 9.58 -4.61 9.03
N PRO A 31 9.08 -4.13 7.88
CA PRO A 31 9.39 -2.80 7.37
C PRO A 31 9.11 -1.71 8.40
N PHE A 32 9.93 -0.67 8.41
CA PHE A 32 9.71 0.46 9.29
C PHE A 32 8.91 1.53 8.55
N PRO A 33 7.71 1.89 9.02
CA PRO A 33 6.93 2.96 8.40
C PRO A 33 7.64 4.29 8.50
N GLU A 34 7.87 4.91 7.35
CA GLU A 34 8.36 6.29 7.23
C GLU A 34 7.21 7.27 7.41
N GLU A 35 6.09 6.97 6.72
CA GLU A 35 4.88 7.78 6.78
C GLU A 35 3.63 6.92 6.77
N ILE A 36 2.62 7.39 7.47
CA ILE A 36 1.29 6.78 7.52
C ILE A 36 0.26 7.85 7.19
N GLN A 37 -0.66 7.53 6.25
CA GLN A 37 -1.79 8.37 5.90
C GLN A 37 -3.10 7.65 6.24
N ILE A 38 -4.06 8.41 6.77
CA ILE A 38 -5.40 7.92 7.06
C ILE A 38 -6.38 8.70 6.17
N THR A 39 -7.08 8.00 5.32
CA THR A 39 -8.03 8.60 4.37
C THR A 39 -9.42 8.00 4.53
N PRO A 40 -10.47 8.62 3.97
CA PRO A 40 -11.75 7.95 3.74
C PRO A 40 -11.54 6.63 2.99
N ALA A 41 -12.35 5.62 3.28
CA ALA A 41 -12.20 4.28 2.71
C ALA A 41 -12.31 4.22 1.18
N SER A 42 -12.93 5.22 0.55
CA SER A 42 -13.06 5.35 -0.91
C SER A 42 -11.77 5.76 -1.62
N VAL A 43 -10.82 6.39 -0.93
CA VAL A 43 -9.58 6.90 -1.53
C VAL A 43 -8.66 5.73 -1.91
N ASN A 44 -8.16 5.75 -3.15
CA ASN A 44 -7.25 4.72 -3.63
C ASN A 44 -5.78 5.03 -3.32
N ASP A 45 -4.94 3.99 -3.35
CA ASP A 45 -3.53 4.11 -2.96
C ASP A 45 -2.73 5.01 -3.91
N LEU A 46 -3.05 5.00 -5.22
CA LEU A 46 -2.37 5.87 -6.20
C LEU A 46 -2.66 7.36 -5.95
N THR A 47 -3.88 7.71 -5.55
CA THR A 47 -4.23 9.08 -5.16
C THR A 47 -3.39 9.54 -3.98
N VAL A 48 -3.31 8.71 -2.94
CA VAL A 48 -2.49 9.03 -1.75
C VAL A 48 -1.01 9.17 -2.12
N PHE A 49 -0.50 8.29 -2.98
CA PHE A 49 0.90 8.41 -3.43
C PHE A 49 1.15 9.75 -4.13
N LYS A 50 0.26 10.15 -5.05
CA LYS A 50 0.38 11.40 -5.79
C LYS A 50 0.33 12.63 -4.88
N GLU A 51 -0.53 12.62 -3.88
CA GLU A 51 -0.77 13.77 -3.01
C GLU A 51 0.26 13.89 -1.87
N ALA A 52 0.64 12.75 -1.27
CA ALA A 52 1.46 12.77 -0.06
C ALA A 52 2.93 12.40 -0.30
N TRP A 53 3.25 11.55 -1.30
CA TRP A 53 4.57 10.94 -1.40
C TRP A 53 5.31 11.22 -2.70
N SER A 54 4.68 11.89 -3.66
CA SER A 54 5.28 12.21 -4.97
C SER A 54 6.45 13.20 -4.89
N GLU A 55 6.55 13.97 -3.81
CA GLU A 55 7.63 14.95 -3.62
C GLU A 55 8.96 14.32 -3.14
N LYS A 56 8.95 13.04 -2.79
CA LYS A 56 10.18 12.35 -2.35
C LYS A 56 11.12 12.10 -3.52
N THR A 57 12.38 12.49 -3.33
CA THR A 57 13.44 12.40 -4.34
C THR A 57 14.40 11.23 -4.08
N ASN A 58 15.06 10.75 -5.15
CA ASN A 58 16.09 9.71 -5.08
C ASN A 58 15.60 8.42 -4.40
N ARG A 59 14.40 7.95 -4.77
CA ARG A 59 13.76 6.79 -4.17
C ARG A 59 13.41 5.71 -5.21
N ASN A 60 13.53 4.46 -4.80
CA ASN A 60 12.96 3.33 -5.50
C ASN A 60 11.72 2.85 -4.74
N PHE A 61 10.55 3.09 -5.31
CA PHE A 61 9.27 2.65 -4.75
C PHE A 61 8.86 1.30 -5.34
N PHE A 62 8.23 0.47 -4.52
CA PHE A 62 7.71 -0.83 -4.92
C PHE A 62 6.22 -0.87 -4.60
N GLY A 63 5.41 -0.81 -5.64
CA GLY A 63 3.95 -0.75 -5.54
C GLY A 63 3.24 -1.99 -6.07
N ASP A 64 1.94 -2.06 -5.84
CA ASP A 64 1.05 -3.04 -6.47
C ASP A 64 0.70 -2.60 -7.90
N LYS A 65 0.07 -3.48 -8.67
CA LYS A 65 -0.41 -3.23 -10.05
C LYS A 65 -1.37 -2.04 -10.18
N ILE A 66 -1.95 -1.56 -9.08
CA ILE A 66 -2.77 -0.35 -9.04
C ILE A 66 -1.96 0.92 -9.36
N TYR A 67 -0.65 0.92 -9.08
CA TYR A 67 0.26 2.03 -9.38
C TYR A 67 0.69 2.08 -10.85
N ASN A 68 -0.12 1.57 -11.76
CA ASN A 68 0.14 1.61 -13.20
C ASN A 68 -0.38 2.92 -13.81
N ASN A 69 0.43 3.97 -13.74
CA ASN A 69 0.20 5.27 -14.39
C ASN A 69 1.53 5.73 -15.01
N LEU A 70 1.77 5.31 -16.26
CA LEU A 70 3.06 5.46 -16.91
C LEU A 70 3.49 6.93 -17.01
N ASP A 71 2.61 7.81 -17.46
CA ASP A 71 2.94 9.23 -17.67
C ASP A 71 3.40 9.90 -16.37
N PHE A 72 2.63 9.69 -15.30
CA PHE A 72 2.97 10.24 -14.00
C PHE A 72 4.30 9.68 -13.44
N PHE A 73 4.57 8.40 -13.59
CA PHE A 73 5.80 7.81 -13.08
C PHE A 73 7.01 8.11 -13.95
N THR A 74 6.83 8.35 -15.25
CA THR A 74 7.89 8.89 -16.12
C THR A 74 8.27 10.32 -15.70
N GLU A 75 7.28 11.15 -15.40
CA GLU A 75 7.51 12.51 -14.88
C GLU A 75 8.21 12.48 -13.50
N LEU A 76 7.81 11.57 -12.62
CA LEU A 76 8.43 11.38 -11.31
C LEU A 76 9.91 11.01 -11.43
N GLU A 77 10.25 10.11 -12.37
CA GLU A 77 11.63 9.72 -12.65
C GLU A 77 12.45 10.92 -13.14
N GLN A 78 11.92 11.65 -14.12
CA GLN A 78 12.62 12.81 -14.72
C GLN A 78 12.81 13.97 -13.73
N LYS A 79 11.79 14.30 -12.94
CA LYS A 79 11.80 15.48 -12.05
C LYS A 79 12.35 15.18 -10.66
N LYS A 80 12.18 13.97 -10.16
CA LYS A 80 12.48 13.61 -8.76
C LYS A 80 13.59 12.55 -8.64
N ASN A 81 14.08 12.01 -9.76
CA ASN A 81 15.00 10.87 -9.76
C ASN A 81 14.46 9.71 -8.90
N SER A 82 13.17 9.46 -9.02
CA SER A 82 12.45 8.45 -8.22
C SER A 82 11.66 7.52 -9.14
N ILE A 83 11.77 6.23 -8.93
CA ILE A 83 11.21 5.19 -9.82
C ILE A 83 10.15 4.41 -9.06
N MET A 84 9.00 4.18 -9.70
CA MET A 84 7.98 3.25 -9.22
C MET A 84 8.08 1.91 -9.96
N MET A 85 8.37 0.86 -9.24
CA MET A 85 8.40 -0.51 -9.75
C MET A 85 7.13 -1.25 -9.35
N THR A 86 6.43 -1.79 -10.34
CA THR A 86 5.20 -2.56 -10.13
C THR A 86 5.27 -3.88 -10.90
N PRO A 87 4.61 -4.94 -10.42
CA PRO A 87 4.46 -6.15 -11.21
C PRO A 87 3.72 -5.85 -12.52
N ILE A 88 4.15 -6.46 -13.62
CA ILE A 88 3.57 -6.20 -14.94
C ILE A 88 2.12 -6.70 -14.98
N LYS A 89 1.24 -5.81 -15.44
CA LYS A 89 -0.19 -6.11 -15.59
C LYS A 89 -0.45 -6.75 -16.95
N GLY A 90 -1.06 -7.93 -16.94
CA GLY A 90 -1.50 -8.57 -18.19
C GLY A 90 -2.58 -7.77 -18.92
N ILE A 91 -2.56 -7.81 -20.23
CA ILE A 91 -3.53 -7.13 -21.10
C ILE A 91 -4.79 -8.00 -21.23
N LYS A 92 -5.96 -7.40 -20.97
CA LYS A 92 -7.23 -8.09 -21.19
C LYS A 92 -7.49 -8.32 -22.69
N GLY A 93 -8.07 -9.48 -23.02
CA GLY A 93 -8.43 -9.78 -24.42
C GLY A 93 -7.33 -10.41 -25.29
N GLN A 94 -6.08 -10.53 -24.79
CA GLN A 94 -5.04 -11.27 -25.52
C GLN A 94 -5.39 -12.77 -25.62
N CYS A 95 -4.97 -13.42 -26.72
CA CYS A 95 -5.05 -14.88 -26.84
C CYS A 95 -4.13 -15.58 -25.83
N GLN A 96 -4.40 -16.85 -25.54
CA GLN A 96 -3.70 -17.59 -24.48
C GLN A 96 -2.20 -17.76 -24.76
N GLU A 97 -1.82 -17.93 -26.01
CA GLU A 97 -0.41 -18.09 -26.41
C GLU A 97 0.41 -16.83 -26.13
N ILE A 98 -0.12 -15.65 -26.50
CA ILE A 98 0.52 -14.37 -26.21
C ILE A 98 0.61 -14.13 -24.72
N LYS A 99 -0.47 -14.43 -23.95
CA LYS A 99 -0.45 -14.33 -22.50
C LYS A 99 0.63 -15.19 -21.85
N ASN A 100 0.80 -16.43 -22.32
CA ASN A 100 1.80 -17.35 -21.80
C ASN A 100 3.22 -16.86 -22.09
N ARG A 101 3.46 -16.37 -23.30
CA ARG A 101 4.75 -15.78 -23.69
C ARG A 101 5.08 -14.53 -22.88
N ASP A 102 4.15 -13.60 -22.78
CA ASP A 102 4.33 -12.35 -22.03
C ASP A 102 4.51 -12.63 -20.52
N LYS A 103 3.81 -13.62 -19.99
CA LYS A 103 3.99 -14.08 -18.61
C LYS A 103 5.40 -14.64 -18.42
N ALA A 104 5.87 -15.52 -19.29
CA ALA A 104 7.20 -16.09 -19.19
C ALA A 104 8.30 -15.02 -19.28
N ALA A 105 8.15 -14.03 -20.18
CA ALA A 105 9.11 -12.94 -20.33
C ALA A 105 9.16 -12.00 -19.10
N ASN A 106 8.01 -11.79 -18.45
CA ASN A 106 7.87 -10.79 -17.38
C ASN A 106 7.85 -11.39 -15.96
N ASP A 107 7.85 -12.72 -15.84
CA ASP A 107 7.64 -13.39 -14.55
C ASP A 107 8.80 -13.13 -13.58
N LEU A 108 10.02 -13.14 -14.06
CA LEU A 108 11.21 -12.90 -13.23
C LEU A 108 11.17 -11.49 -12.61
N PHE A 109 10.92 -10.46 -13.41
CA PHE A 109 10.80 -9.08 -12.93
C PHE A 109 9.63 -8.93 -11.97
N SER A 110 8.43 -9.42 -12.34
CA SER A 110 7.24 -9.33 -11.51
C SER A 110 7.40 -10.05 -10.17
N THR A 111 8.11 -11.19 -10.17
CA THR A 111 8.43 -11.94 -8.96
C THR A 111 9.41 -11.17 -8.09
N ALA A 112 10.46 -10.58 -8.66
CA ALA A 112 11.43 -9.78 -7.95
C ALA A 112 10.76 -8.57 -7.26
N VAL A 113 9.96 -7.81 -7.99
CA VAL A 113 9.19 -6.67 -7.46
C VAL A 113 8.25 -7.12 -6.35
N SER A 114 7.53 -8.23 -6.54
CA SER A 114 6.61 -8.78 -5.54
C SER A 114 7.33 -9.17 -4.25
N ARG A 115 8.51 -9.77 -4.33
CA ARG A 115 9.34 -10.14 -3.15
C ARG A 115 9.78 -8.91 -2.35
N VAL A 116 10.11 -7.81 -3.02
CA VAL A 116 10.47 -6.55 -2.33
C VAL A 116 9.24 -5.91 -1.67
N ARG A 117 8.07 -6.00 -2.30
CA ARG A 117 6.80 -5.43 -1.81
C ARG A 117 6.17 -6.26 -0.67
N GLN A 118 6.25 -7.59 -0.75
CA GLN A 118 5.56 -8.50 0.18
C GLN A 118 5.73 -8.17 1.67
N PRO A 119 6.91 -7.72 2.17
CA PRO A 119 7.06 -7.36 3.57
C PRO A 119 6.08 -6.30 4.09
N ILE A 120 5.53 -5.43 3.23
CA ILE A 120 4.52 -4.45 3.67
C ILE A 120 3.21 -5.13 4.10
N GLU A 121 2.85 -6.25 3.47
CA GLU A 121 1.69 -7.05 3.86
C GLU A 121 1.91 -7.70 5.24
N ALA A 122 3.14 -8.16 5.51
CA ALA A 122 3.53 -8.65 6.82
C ALA A 122 3.44 -7.56 7.90
N PHE A 123 3.82 -6.31 7.57
CA PHE A 123 3.63 -5.17 8.46
C PHE A 123 2.15 -4.94 8.80
N PHE A 124 1.27 -4.90 7.81
CA PHE A 124 -0.17 -4.73 8.08
C PHE A 124 -0.76 -5.90 8.88
N SER A 125 -0.37 -7.13 8.55
CA SER A 125 -0.79 -8.32 9.30
C SER A 125 -0.33 -8.25 10.75
N TRP A 126 0.93 -7.90 10.99
CA TRP A 126 1.49 -7.71 12.32
C TRP A 126 0.76 -6.60 13.08
N LEU A 127 0.51 -5.44 12.43
CA LEU A 127 -0.21 -4.33 13.05
C LEU A 127 -1.61 -4.75 13.51
N ILE A 128 -2.35 -5.48 12.67
CA ILE A 128 -3.69 -5.98 12.99
C ILE A 128 -3.62 -6.96 14.16
N GLN A 129 -2.71 -7.93 14.13
CA GLN A 129 -2.57 -8.95 15.18
C GLN A 129 -2.17 -8.36 16.54
N ARG A 130 -1.26 -7.38 16.54
CA ARG A 130 -0.78 -6.76 17.78
C ARG A 130 -1.75 -5.78 18.40
N THR A 131 -2.52 -5.09 17.58
CA THR A 131 -3.32 -3.96 18.06
C THR A 131 -4.83 -4.17 17.92
N ASP A 132 -5.26 -5.14 17.10
CA ASP A 132 -6.68 -5.29 16.72
C ASP A 132 -7.28 -3.97 16.18
N ILE A 133 -6.49 -3.21 15.40
CA ILE A 133 -6.84 -1.85 14.95
C ILE A 133 -8.14 -1.81 14.14
N GLN A 134 -8.50 -2.92 13.48
CA GLN A 134 -9.74 -3.02 12.70
C GLN A 134 -10.98 -3.14 13.58
N ARG A 135 -10.85 -3.45 14.86
CA ARG A 135 -11.97 -3.65 15.78
C ARG A 135 -12.28 -2.37 16.55
N ALA A 136 -13.15 -1.55 15.99
CA ALA A 136 -13.58 -0.28 16.59
C ALA A 136 -15.04 -0.34 17.12
N SER A 137 -15.48 -1.47 17.66
CA SER A 137 -16.88 -1.73 18.04
C SER A 137 -17.46 -0.78 19.09
N LYS A 138 -16.62 -0.15 19.91
CA LYS A 138 -17.03 0.81 20.94
C LYS A 138 -16.96 2.27 20.49
N VAL A 139 -16.49 2.52 19.28
CA VAL A 139 -16.32 3.89 18.75
C VAL A 139 -17.63 4.38 18.16
N ARG A 140 -18.11 5.54 18.61
CA ARG A 140 -19.40 6.12 18.19
C ARG A 140 -19.29 7.47 17.45
N SER A 141 -18.06 7.95 17.19
CA SER A 141 -17.82 9.21 16.50
C SER A 141 -16.58 9.17 15.63
N ALA A 142 -16.50 10.03 14.61
CA ALA A 142 -15.32 10.16 13.77
C ALA A 142 -14.06 10.56 14.58
N LYS A 143 -14.21 11.47 15.54
CA LYS A 143 -13.12 11.85 16.47
C LYS A 143 -12.65 10.66 17.31
N GLY A 144 -13.59 9.88 17.86
CA GLY A 144 -13.27 8.67 18.61
C GLY A 144 -12.56 7.62 17.75
N LEU A 145 -12.94 7.49 16.47
CA LEU A 145 -12.28 6.59 15.54
C LEU A 145 -10.81 7.00 15.29
N LEU A 146 -10.55 8.27 15.10
CA LEU A 146 -9.17 8.77 14.96
C LEU A 146 -8.33 8.51 16.21
N ILE A 147 -8.87 8.83 17.42
CA ILE A 147 -8.17 8.57 18.67
C ILE A 147 -7.87 7.08 18.82
N HIS A 148 -8.83 6.20 18.49
CA HIS A 148 -8.63 4.76 18.50
C HIS A 148 -7.49 4.34 17.56
N ILE A 149 -7.51 4.81 16.31
CA ILE A 149 -6.50 4.45 15.30
C ILE A 149 -5.12 4.96 15.70
N PHE A 150 -4.99 6.24 16.06
CA PHE A 150 -3.71 6.82 16.46
C PHE A 150 -3.14 6.18 17.72
N GLY A 151 -3.98 5.88 18.72
CA GLY A 151 -3.56 5.17 19.91
C GLY A 151 -3.02 3.77 19.62
N LYS A 152 -3.68 3.03 18.71
CA LYS A 152 -3.21 1.70 18.26
C LYS A 152 -1.91 1.78 17.48
N ILE A 153 -1.79 2.75 16.57
CA ILE A 153 -0.56 2.99 15.81
C ILE A 153 0.58 3.36 16.76
N ALA A 154 0.38 4.29 17.69
CA ALA A 154 1.41 4.68 18.65
C ALA A 154 1.89 3.49 19.50
N SER A 155 0.96 2.66 19.99
CA SER A 155 1.29 1.43 20.72
C SER A 155 2.11 0.45 19.86
N ALA A 156 1.75 0.29 18.58
CA ALA A 156 2.49 -0.56 17.66
C ALA A 156 3.91 -0.03 17.41
N PHE A 157 4.08 1.28 17.23
CA PHE A 157 5.40 1.88 17.00
C PHE A 157 6.34 1.71 18.21
N ILE A 158 5.83 1.85 19.42
CA ILE A 158 6.60 1.54 20.63
C ILE A 158 7.13 0.10 20.55
N ASN A 159 6.26 -0.88 20.27
CA ASN A 159 6.67 -2.28 20.13
C ASN A 159 7.57 -2.58 18.91
N LEU A 160 7.62 -1.71 17.93
CA LEU A 160 8.48 -1.87 16.75
C LEU A 160 9.89 -1.31 16.98
N THR A 161 10.01 -0.37 17.92
CA THR A 161 11.24 0.35 18.23
C THR A 161 12.02 -0.31 19.38
N PHE A 162 11.33 -0.82 20.37
CA PHE A 162 11.85 -1.48 21.58
C PHE A 162 11.57 -2.99 21.58
#